data_c9acb22270c57fedbfc93bd878ae85f3
#
_entry.id   c9acb22270c57fedbfc93bd878ae85f3
#
_cell.length_a   1.000
_cell.length_b   1.000
_cell.length_c   1.000
_cell.angle_alpha   90.00
_cell.angle_beta   90.00
_cell.angle_gamma   90.00
#
_symmetry.space_group_name_H-M   'P 1'
#
loop_
_entity.id
_entity.type
_entity.pdbx_description
1 polymer ?
#
loop_
_entity_poly.entity_id
_entity_poly.type
_entity_poly.pdbx_seq_one_letter_code
_entity_poly.pdbx_strand_id
1 'polypeptide(L)'
;MVTITEVREVGDSADKVWDIVSDVDRDPEYWSGLTSIRNIRKEGNLIEREVVVGFMGRKGTQKIELVPKESIRLTMIDGPLIGSREIKLVPLGARRTKIDVSWDIQFSAIPDFAQGFVRARLEESTREALDKIAKAAQMRRE
;
A
#
# COMPACT_ATOMS: atom_id res chain seq x y z
N MET A 1 4.76 7.34 -17.45
CA MET A 1 4.63 7.05 -16.00
C MET A 1 3.30 7.56 -15.50
N VAL A 2 2.66 6.79 -14.66
CA VAL A 2 1.35 7.14 -14.11
C VAL A 2 1.51 7.44 -12.62
N THR A 3 0.99 8.59 -12.18
CA THR A 3 1.01 9.00 -10.77
C THR A 3 -0.40 8.97 -10.23
N ILE A 4 -0.60 8.31 -9.09
CA ILE A 4 -1.88 8.24 -8.38
C ILE A 4 -1.62 8.72 -6.96
N THR A 5 -2.45 9.63 -6.47
CA THR A 5 -2.35 10.14 -5.11
C THR A 5 -3.72 10.06 -4.43
N GLU A 6 -3.76 9.49 -3.24
CA GLU A 6 -4.96 9.43 -2.41
C GLU A 6 -4.59 9.80 -0.98
N VAL A 7 -5.47 10.54 -0.32
CA VAL A 7 -5.25 11.06 1.03
C VAL A 7 -6.44 10.71 1.91
N ARG A 8 -6.18 10.33 3.16
CA ARG A 8 -7.23 10.08 4.13
C ARG A 8 -6.84 10.59 5.52
N GLU A 9 -7.73 11.34 6.14
CA GLU A 9 -7.57 11.67 7.57
C GLU A 9 -8.17 10.55 8.41
N VAL A 10 -7.44 10.15 9.45
CA VAL A 10 -7.85 9.11 10.40
C VAL A 10 -7.98 9.73 11.77
N GLY A 11 -9.08 9.44 12.45
CA GLY A 11 -9.35 9.95 13.79
C GLY A 11 -8.62 9.15 14.87
N ASP A 12 -7.31 8.98 14.72
CA ASP A 12 -6.46 8.34 15.72
C ASP A 12 -5.01 8.81 15.60
N SER A 13 -4.18 8.38 16.56
CA SER A 13 -2.77 8.78 16.64
C SER A 13 -1.94 8.15 15.52
N ALA A 14 -0.82 8.81 15.18
CA ALA A 14 0.12 8.28 14.21
C ALA A 14 0.70 6.93 14.66
N ASP A 15 0.90 6.73 15.96
CA ASP A 15 1.40 5.47 16.50
C ASP A 15 0.45 4.31 16.20
N LYS A 16 -0.84 4.51 16.42
CA LYS A 16 -1.85 3.46 16.15
C LYS A 16 -2.00 3.17 14.66
N VAL A 17 -1.98 4.21 13.84
CA VAL A 17 -2.02 4.04 12.38
C VAL A 17 -0.78 3.30 11.91
N TRP A 18 0.39 3.66 12.46
CA TRP A 18 1.64 2.98 12.12
C TRP A 18 1.59 1.48 12.45
N ASP A 19 1.05 1.11 13.61
CA ASP A 19 0.93 -0.29 14.01
C ASP A 19 0.14 -1.12 12.99
N ILE A 20 -0.81 -0.49 12.31
CA ILE A 20 -1.62 -1.15 11.30
C ILE A 20 -0.87 -1.22 9.96
N VAL A 21 -0.39 -0.08 9.46
CA VAL A 21 0.20 -0.03 8.12
C VAL A 21 1.56 -0.69 8.04
N SER A 22 2.31 -0.74 9.15
CA SER A 22 3.63 -1.37 9.18
C SER A 22 3.57 -2.89 9.28
N ASP A 23 2.41 -3.45 9.61
CA ASP A 23 2.19 -4.90 9.62
C ASP A 23 1.89 -5.36 8.19
N VAL A 24 2.91 -5.31 7.35
CA VAL A 24 2.78 -5.54 5.91
C VAL A 24 2.43 -6.98 5.53
N ASP A 25 2.61 -7.92 6.45
CA ASP A 25 2.18 -9.29 6.23
C ASP A 25 0.64 -9.40 6.16
N ARG A 26 -0.07 -8.41 6.67
CA ARG A 26 -1.52 -8.33 6.62
C ARG A 26 -2.04 -7.47 5.47
N ASP A 27 -1.16 -7.02 4.58
CA ASP A 27 -1.56 -6.19 3.43
C ASP A 27 -2.75 -6.77 2.64
N PRO A 28 -2.86 -8.08 2.39
CA PRO A 28 -4.03 -8.62 1.67
C PRO A 28 -5.37 -8.34 2.33
N GLU A 29 -5.40 -8.06 3.64
CA GLU A 29 -6.64 -7.71 4.35
C GLU A 29 -7.11 -6.29 4.02
N TYR A 30 -6.19 -5.41 3.63
CA TYR A 30 -6.48 -4.00 3.34
C TYR A 30 -6.44 -3.71 1.84
N TRP A 31 -5.44 -4.27 1.15
CA TRP A 31 -5.19 -4.00 -0.26
C TRP A 31 -5.77 -5.12 -1.12
N SER A 32 -6.98 -4.92 -1.62
CA SER A 32 -7.72 -5.95 -2.36
C SER A 32 -7.03 -6.43 -3.64
N GLY A 33 -6.08 -5.65 -4.15
CA GLY A 33 -5.26 -6.07 -5.31
C GLY A 33 -4.26 -7.18 -5.02
N LEU A 34 -3.99 -7.46 -3.74
CA LEU A 34 -3.08 -8.53 -3.33
C LEU A 34 -3.86 -9.73 -2.83
N THR A 35 -3.66 -10.89 -3.43
CA THR A 35 -4.33 -12.12 -3.01
C THR A 35 -3.43 -13.03 -2.19
N SER A 36 -2.12 -12.96 -2.39
CA SER A 36 -1.18 -13.70 -1.56
C SER A 36 0.17 -13.01 -1.49
N ILE A 37 0.88 -13.25 -0.40
CA ILE A 37 2.25 -12.78 -0.22
C ILE A 37 3.11 -13.91 0.35
N ARG A 38 4.38 -13.93 -0.05
CA ARG A 38 5.37 -14.87 0.48
C ARG A 38 6.67 -14.11 0.69
N ASN A 39 7.08 -13.99 1.94
CA ASN A 39 8.33 -13.31 2.27
C ASN A 39 9.51 -14.14 1.78
N ILE A 40 10.41 -13.52 1.03
CA ILE A 40 11.65 -14.12 0.55
C ILE A 40 12.77 -13.81 1.54
N ARG A 41 12.82 -12.57 2.01
CA ARG A 41 13.88 -12.10 2.89
C ARG A 41 13.34 -10.98 3.78
N LYS A 42 13.75 -10.99 5.04
CA LYS A 42 13.34 -9.98 6.00
C LYS A 42 14.53 -9.63 6.90
N GLU A 43 15.04 -8.40 6.76
CA GLU A 43 16.18 -7.91 7.53
C GLU A 43 15.85 -6.53 8.10
N GLY A 44 15.57 -6.46 9.41
CA GLY A 44 15.22 -5.19 10.05
C GLY A 44 14.02 -4.54 9.37
N ASN A 45 14.22 -3.34 8.83
CA ASN A 45 13.17 -2.57 8.16
C ASN A 45 13.12 -2.81 6.64
N LEU A 46 13.84 -3.81 6.14
CA LEU A 46 13.82 -4.19 4.73
C LEU A 46 13.16 -5.55 4.56
N ILE A 47 12.21 -5.63 3.63
CA ILE A 47 11.48 -6.85 3.33
C ILE A 47 11.46 -7.05 1.82
N GLU A 48 11.83 -8.26 1.38
CA GLU A 48 11.63 -8.69 0.00
C GLU A 48 10.57 -9.78 -0.01
N ARG A 49 9.60 -9.67 -0.91
CA ARG A 49 8.51 -10.63 -0.96
C ARG A 49 8.02 -10.85 -2.38
N GLU A 50 7.43 -12.03 -2.59
CA GLU A 50 6.71 -12.36 -3.80
C GLU A 50 5.21 -12.18 -3.54
N VAL A 51 4.52 -11.58 -4.47
CA VAL A 51 3.07 -11.33 -4.35
C VAL A 51 2.34 -11.86 -5.57
N VAL A 52 1.04 -12.09 -5.41
CA VAL A 52 0.14 -12.32 -6.52
C VAL A 52 -0.83 -11.16 -6.60
N VAL A 53 -0.88 -10.52 -7.77
CA VAL A 53 -1.80 -9.42 -8.04
C VAL A 53 -3.12 -10.04 -8.50
N GLY A 54 -4.14 -9.94 -7.63
CA GLY A 54 -5.35 -10.75 -7.73
C GLY A 54 -6.16 -10.57 -9.00
N PHE A 55 -6.42 -9.33 -9.41
CA PHE A 55 -7.26 -9.07 -10.59
C PHE A 55 -6.57 -9.40 -11.92
N MET A 56 -5.25 -9.66 -11.88
CA MET A 56 -4.48 -10.09 -13.05
C MET A 56 -3.94 -11.51 -12.91
N GLY A 57 -4.02 -12.09 -11.71
CA GLY A 57 -3.51 -13.43 -11.44
C GLY A 57 -2.01 -13.58 -11.66
N ARG A 58 -1.26 -12.49 -11.61
CA ARG A 58 0.17 -12.47 -11.94
C ARG A 58 1.05 -12.28 -10.72
N LYS A 59 2.20 -12.95 -10.76
CA LYS A 59 3.21 -12.81 -9.72
C LYS A 59 4.06 -11.56 -9.95
N GLY A 60 4.52 -10.99 -8.85
CA GLY A 60 5.47 -9.89 -8.86
C GLY A 60 6.35 -9.96 -7.64
N THR A 61 7.49 -9.27 -7.71
CA THR A 61 8.44 -9.16 -6.60
C THR A 61 8.41 -7.75 -6.08
N GLN A 62 8.33 -7.62 -4.75
CA GLN A 62 8.29 -6.32 -4.08
C GLN A 62 9.40 -6.20 -3.06
N LYS A 63 9.90 -4.97 -2.92
CA LYS A 63 10.86 -4.60 -1.89
C LYS A 63 10.21 -3.52 -1.04
N ILE A 64 10.22 -3.71 0.28
CA ILE A 64 9.58 -2.78 1.21
C ILE A 64 10.62 -2.21 2.16
N GLU A 65 10.63 -0.90 2.30
CA GLU A 65 11.45 -0.19 3.28
C GLU A 65 10.53 0.51 4.28
N LEU A 66 10.72 0.21 5.56
CA LEU A 66 9.97 0.84 6.64
C LEU A 66 10.81 1.94 7.26
N VAL A 67 10.27 3.16 7.32
CA VAL A 67 10.84 4.24 8.12
C VAL A 67 9.92 4.42 9.32
N PRO A 68 10.29 3.90 10.51
CA PRO A 68 9.36 3.80 11.63
C PRO A 68 8.60 5.08 11.93
N LYS A 69 7.27 4.96 11.96
CA LYS A 69 6.29 6.00 12.26
C LYS A 69 6.20 7.13 11.22
N GLU A 70 6.96 7.05 10.13
CA GLU A 70 6.99 8.08 9.11
C GLU A 70 6.46 7.62 7.77
N SER A 71 7.04 6.53 7.23
CA SER A 71 6.67 6.12 5.87
C SER A 71 6.97 4.65 5.58
N ILE A 72 6.31 4.16 4.54
CA ILE A 72 6.57 2.83 3.97
C ILE A 72 6.75 3.03 2.47
N ARG A 73 7.92 2.64 1.96
CA ARG A 73 8.19 2.66 0.54
C ARG A 73 8.20 1.25 -0.01
N LEU A 74 7.31 0.99 -0.95
CA LEU A 74 7.21 -0.29 -1.63
C LEU A 74 7.68 -0.10 -3.05
N THR A 75 8.65 -0.90 -3.48
CA THR A 75 9.14 -0.90 -4.86
C THR A 75 8.71 -2.20 -5.53
N MET A 76 8.04 -2.07 -6.67
CA MET A 76 7.65 -3.21 -7.49
C MET A 76 8.75 -3.42 -8.53
N ILE A 77 9.51 -4.50 -8.37
CA ILE A 77 10.71 -4.78 -9.16
C ILE A 77 10.35 -5.43 -10.50
N ASP A 78 9.39 -6.32 -10.47
CA ASP A 78 8.88 -6.99 -11.65
C ASP A 78 7.40 -7.29 -11.48
N GLY A 79 6.78 -7.80 -12.54
CA GLY A 79 5.36 -8.08 -12.58
C GLY A 79 4.63 -7.12 -13.51
N PRO A 80 3.29 -7.07 -13.43
CA PRO A 80 2.48 -6.25 -14.35
C PRO A 80 2.59 -4.74 -14.09
N LEU A 81 2.97 -4.36 -12.88
CA LEU A 81 3.17 -2.96 -12.49
C LEU A 81 4.60 -2.82 -11.98
N ILE A 82 5.33 -1.84 -12.49
CA ILE A 82 6.69 -1.53 -12.10
C ILE A 82 6.74 -0.10 -11.59
N GLY A 83 7.43 0.13 -10.49
CA GLY A 83 7.56 1.45 -9.89
C GLY A 83 7.46 1.40 -8.38
N SER A 84 6.78 2.39 -7.79
CA SER A 84 6.74 2.50 -6.33
C SER A 84 5.39 2.95 -5.80
N ARG A 85 5.15 2.58 -4.55
CA ARG A 85 4.06 3.12 -3.74
C ARG A 85 4.68 3.63 -2.44
N GLU A 86 4.36 4.84 -2.06
CA GLU A 86 4.80 5.39 -0.79
C GLU A 86 3.59 5.74 0.07
N ILE A 87 3.63 5.28 1.33
CA ILE A 87 2.63 5.64 2.35
C ILE A 87 3.34 6.54 3.34
N LYS A 88 2.85 7.78 3.50
CA LYS A 88 3.39 8.72 4.49
C LYS A 88 2.35 8.99 5.56
N LEU A 89 2.80 9.03 6.81
CA LEU A 89 1.96 9.41 7.92
C LEU A 89 2.33 10.81 8.36
N VAL A 90 1.33 11.70 8.40
CA VAL A 90 1.51 13.08 8.85
C VAL A 90 0.65 13.29 10.09
N PRO A 91 1.27 13.41 11.29
CA PRO A 91 0.50 13.69 12.49
C PRO A 91 -0.14 15.09 12.41
N LEU A 92 -1.46 15.15 12.60
CA LEU A 92 -2.19 16.42 12.62
C LEU A 92 -2.58 16.82 14.04
N GLY A 93 -2.41 15.91 14.99
CA GLY A 93 -2.71 16.11 16.39
C GLY A 93 -2.57 14.79 17.13
N ALA A 94 -2.82 14.80 18.44
CA ALA A 94 -2.67 13.60 19.28
C ALA A 94 -3.60 12.46 18.84
N ARG A 95 -4.73 12.79 18.19
CA ARG A 95 -5.73 11.81 17.74
C ARG A 95 -6.17 12.02 16.30
N ARG A 96 -5.29 12.61 15.49
CA ARG A 96 -5.56 12.81 14.07
C ARG A 96 -4.28 12.58 13.29
N THR A 97 -4.39 11.80 12.24
CA THR A 97 -3.27 11.48 11.35
C THR A 97 -3.76 11.54 9.92
N LYS A 98 -2.97 12.15 9.05
CA LYS A 98 -3.21 12.10 7.62
C LYS A 98 -2.36 10.98 7.02
N ILE A 99 -3.00 10.09 6.27
CA ILE A 99 -2.30 9.09 5.47
C ILE A 99 -2.26 9.59 4.04
N ASP A 100 -1.07 9.71 3.49
CA ASP A 100 -0.84 10.16 2.13
C ASP A 100 -0.22 9.00 1.34
N VAL A 101 -0.92 8.53 0.30
CA VAL A 101 -0.45 7.43 -0.54
C VAL A 101 -0.17 7.94 -1.94
N SER A 102 1.04 7.70 -2.41
CA SER A 102 1.47 8.05 -3.77
C SER A 102 1.96 6.82 -4.51
N TRP A 103 1.47 6.64 -5.73
CA TRP A 103 1.95 5.63 -6.65
C TRP A 103 2.63 6.31 -7.82
N ASP A 104 3.83 5.83 -8.18
CA ASP A 104 4.51 6.19 -9.42
C ASP A 104 4.80 4.88 -10.15
N ILE A 105 4.05 4.60 -11.21
CA ILE A 105 4.07 3.28 -11.84
C ILE A 105 4.15 3.36 -13.36
N GLN A 106 4.72 2.29 -13.93
CA GLN A 106 4.64 1.97 -15.35
C GLN A 106 3.90 0.65 -15.50
N PHE A 107 3.03 0.57 -16.50
CA PHE A 107 2.38 -0.67 -16.84
C PHE A 107 3.34 -1.51 -17.69
N SER A 108 3.59 -2.75 -17.24
CA SER A 108 4.43 -3.71 -17.93
C SER A 108 3.53 -4.83 -18.46
N ALA A 109 3.60 -5.10 -19.76
CA ALA A 109 2.81 -6.14 -20.40
C ALA A 109 1.30 -5.96 -20.25
N ILE A 110 0.82 -4.73 -20.06
CA ILE A 110 -0.61 -4.40 -20.06
C ILE A 110 -0.90 -3.62 -21.35
N PRO A 111 -1.81 -4.11 -22.19
CA PRO A 111 -2.16 -3.41 -23.44
C PRO A 111 -2.70 -2.01 -23.15
N ASP A 112 -2.44 -1.08 -24.06
CA ASP A 112 -2.87 0.33 -23.90
C ASP A 112 -4.36 0.45 -23.63
N PHE A 113 -5.19 -0.34 -24.28
CA PHE A 113 -6.64 -0.27 -24.10
C PHE A 113 -7.10 -0.69 -22.71
N ALA A 114 -6.28 -1.47 -21.99
CA ALA A 114 -6.59 -1.93 -20.63
C ALA A 114 -6.00 -1.05 -19.54
N GLN A 115 -5.07 -0.16 -19.86
CA GLN A 115 -4.36 0.63 -18.84
C GLN A 115 -5.28 1.55 -18.06
N GLY A 116 -6.25 2.17 -18.70
CA GLY A 116 -7.23 3.01 -18.02
C GLY A 116 -8.07 2.25 -16.99
N PHE A 117 -8.45 1.03 -17.32
CA PHE A 117 -9.17 0.15 -16.39
C PHE A 117 -8.31 -0.21 -15.18
N VAL A 118 -7.06 -0.59 -15.41
CA VAL A 118 -6.13 -0.95 -14.33
C VAL A 118 -5.87 0.25 -13.42
N ARG A 119 -5.71 1.44 -14.00
CA ARG A 119 -5.54 2.67 -13.23
C ARG A 119 -6.75 2.92 -12.33
N ALA A 120 -7.95 2.81 -12.88
CA ALA A 120 -9.18 3.02 -12.11
C ALA A 120 -9.31 2.00 -10.97
N ARG A 121 -8.92 0.75 -11.20
CA ARG A 121 -8.91 -0.28 -10.16
C ARG A 121 -7.91 0.03 -9.05
N LEU A 122 -6.73 0.54 -9.40
CA LEU A 122 -5.74 0.95 -8.41
C LEU A 122 -6.23 2.12 -7.56
N GLU A 123 -6.85 3.11 -8.18
CA GLU A 123 -7.43 4.25 -7.45
C GLU A 123 -8.50 3.78 -6.48
N GLU A 124 -9.41 2.94 -6.95
CA GLU A 124 -10.48 2.39 -6.12
C GLU A 124 -9.95 1.54 -4.97
N SER A 125 -9.02 0.61 -5.26
CA SER A 125 -8.46 -0.27 -4.22
C SER A 125 -7.65 0.51 -3.19
N THR A 126 -7.03 1.63 -3.59
CA THR A 126 -6.32 2.50 -2.65
C THR A 126 -7.30 3.18 -1.71
N ARG A 127 -8.41 3.71 -2.22
CA ARG A 127 -9.45 4.30 -1.38
C ARG A 127 -10.06 3.27 -0.42
N GLU A 128 -10.32 2.06 -0.90
CA GLU A 128 -10.82 0.97 -0.06
C GLU A 128 -9.84 0.60 1.04
N ALA A 129 -8.56 0.53 0.71
CA ALA A 129 -7.51 0.23 1.69
C ALA A 129 -7.46 1.29 2.79
N LEU A 130 -7.50 2.56 2.40
CA LEU A 130 -7.50 3.67 3.36
C LEU A 130 -8.73 3.64 4.27
N ASP A 131 -9.91 3.30 3.73
CA ASP A 131 -11.13 3.14 4.54
C ASP A 131 -10.97 2.01 5.55
N LYS A 132 -10.45 0.87 5.13
CA LYS A 132 -10.25 -0.28 6.02
C LYS A 132 -9.21 0.02 7.11
N ILE A 133 -8.13 0.71 6.75
CA ILE A 133 -7.09 1.11 7.69
C ILE A 133 -7.68 2.09 8.72
N ALA A 134 -8.44 3.08 8.27
CA ALA A 134 -9.08 4.04 9.15
C ALA A 134 -10.03 3.36 10.15
N LYS A 135 -10.84 2.43 9.67
CA LYS A 135 -11.76 1.67 10.53
C LYS A 135 -11.00 0.82 11.54
N ALA A 136 -9.93 0.14 11.11
CA ALA A 136 -9.11 -0.68 12.00
C ALA A 136 -8.45 0.16 13.10
N ALA A 137 -7.93 1.34 12.77
CA ALA A 137 -7.33 2.25 13.74
C ALA A 137 -8.35 2.72 14.76
N GLN A 138 -9.54 3.14 14.30
CA GLN A 138 -10.60 3.62 15.17
C GLN A 138 -11.19 2.53 16.07
N MET A 139 -11.26 1.30 15.60
CA MET A 139 -11.71 0.16 16.42
C MET A 139 -10.75 -0.21 17.53
N ARG A 140 -9.44 0.02 17.34
CA ARG A 140 -8.42 -0.28 18.36
C ARG A 140 -8.39 0.74 19.52
N ARG A 141 -9.23 1.76 19.46
CA ARG A 141 -9.35 2.74 20.53
C ARG A 141 -9.94 2.16 21.81
N GLU A 142 -10.75 1.17 21.62
CA GLU A 142 -11.44 0.50 22.72
C GLU A 142 -10.57 -0.63 23.26
#